data_ca3e5d2f094f864fe93193895a44187a
#
_entry.id   ca3e5d2f094f864fe93193895a44187a
#
_cell.length_a   1.000
_cell.length_b   1.000
_cell.length_c   1.000
_cell.angle_alpha   90.00
_cell.angle_beta   90.00
_cell.angle_gamma   90.00
#
_symmetry.space_group_name_H-M   'P 1'
#
loop_
_entity.id
_entity.type
_entity.pdbx_description
1 polymer ?
#
loop_
_entity_poly.entity_id
_entity_poly.type
_entity_poly.pdbx_seq_one_letter_code
_entity_poly.pdbx_strand_id
1 'polypeptide(L)'
;MPKNFQIKEGNMQFSKMHGLGNDFVVVDAVTQNAYFTPETIKRLADRHRGIGFDQLLIVEPPYDPDLDFHYRIFNADGSEVSQCGNGARCFARFVTLKGLTNKKDIAVSTQKGKMVLTVKEDGQIRVNMGEPIWEPNKIPFSANKFEKNYILRTDVQTVLCGAVSMGNPHCVVQVDDIETANVAELGPLLENHERFPERVNAGFMQVVNRNHIKLRVYERGAGETQACGSGACAAAAVGIMQGLLDNKVQVDLPGGSLLIEWEGVGSPLYMTGDATHIYDGNIHL
;
A
#
# COMPACT_ATOMS: atom_id res chain seq x y z
N MET A 1 -32.62 -37.71 -1.46
CA MET A 1 -33.05 -36.31 -1.27
C MET A 1 -31.85 -35.53 -0.78
N PRO A 2 -31.37 -34.55 -1.51
CA PRO A 2 -30.24 -33.74 -1.03
C PRO A 2 -30.74 -32.84 0.11
N LYS A 3 -30.03 -32.88 1.23
CA LYS A 3 -30.28 -31.99 2.36
C LYS A 3 -30.02 -30.55 1.89
N ASN A 4 -31.05 -29.73 1.87
CA ASN A 4 -30.94 -28.30 1.72
C ASN A 4 -30.01 -27.78 2.83
N PHE A 5 -28.80 -27.43 2.48
CA PHE A 5 -27.96 -26.56 3.30
C PHE A 5 -28.61 -25.18 3.29
N GLN A 6 -29.50 -24.93 4.23
CA GLN A 6 -29.87 -23.56 4.56
C GLN A 6 -28.59 -22.91 5.13
N ILE A 7 -28.00 -22.00 4.35
CA ILE A 7 -27.02 -21.04 4.87
C ILE A 7 -27.80 -20.28 5.94
N LYS A 8 -27.51 -20.56 7.21
CA LYS A 8 -28.00 -19.71 8.29
C LYS A 8 -27.49 -18.32 7.99
N GLU A 9 -28.38 -17.36 7.78
CA GLU A 9 -28.07 -15.94 7.85
C GLU A 9 -27.31 -15.72 9.15
N GLY A 10 -26.00 -15.57 9.06
CA GLY A 10 -25.12 -15.56 10.20
C GLY A 10 -24.57 -14.17 10.44
N ASN A 11 -24.52 -13.78 11.70
CA ASN A 11 -23.72 -12.66 12.14
C ASN A 11 -22.26 -12.88 11.74
N MET A 12 -21.69 -11.94 10.98
CA MET A 12 -20.29 -11.91 10.64
C MET A 12 -19.58 -10.92 11.54
N GLN A 13 -18.55 -11.38 12.26
CA GLN A 13 -17.68 -10.52 13.04
C GLN A 13 -16.63 -9.90 12.14
N PHE A 14 -16.35 -8.63 12.36
CA PHE A 14 -15.29 -7.90 11.65
C PHE A 14 -14.55 -6.96 12.60
N SER A 15 -13.35 -6.55 12.18
CA SER A 15 -12.61 -5.43 12.79
C SER A 15 -12.52 -4.27 11.83
N LYS A 16 -12.76 -3.06 12.33
CA LYS A 16 -12.47 -1.81 11.61
C LYS A 16 -11.07 -1.37 11.94
N MET A 17 -10.25 -1.17 10.91
CA MET A 17 -8.84 -0.82 11.04
C MET A 17 -8.43 0.23 10.03
N HIS A 18 -7.29 0.87 10.23
CA HIS A 18 -6.65 1.69 9.20
C HIS A 18 -5.12 1.62 9.27
N GLY A 19 -4.48 1.85 8.13
CA GLY A 19 -3.07 2.16 8.02
C GLY A 19 -2.92 3.55 7.41
N LEU A 20 -2.48 4.53 8.20
CA LEU A 20 -2.29 5.93 7.78
C LEU A 20 -3.56 6.58 7.17
N GLY A 21 -4.74 6.25 7.69
CA GLY A 21 -6.01 6.79 7.19
C GLY A 21 -6.65 5.99 6.04
N ASN A 22 -5.92 5.06 5.41
CA ASN A 22 -6.52 4.09 4.50
C ASN A 22 -7.25 3.03 5.33
N ASP A 23 -8.57 3.00 5.28
CA ASP A 23 -9.39 2.22 6.19
C ASP A 23 -9.89 0.90 5.60
N PHE A 24 -9.91 -0.10 6.48
CA PHE A 24 -10.26 -1.48 6.16
C PHE A 24 -11.36 -2.00 7.08
N VAL A 25 -12.19 -2.86 6.50
CA VAL A 25 -12.90 -3.89 7.26
C VAL A 25 -12.11 -5.18 7.11
N VAL A 26 -11.74 -5.80 8.22
CA VAL A 26 -10.95 -7.05 8.24
C VAL A 26 -11.83 -8.16 8.80
N VAL A 27 -11.93 -9.25 8.05
CA VAL A 27 -12.76 -10.42 8.39
C VAL A 27 -11.88 -11.65 8.53
N ASP A 28 -12.08 -12.37 9.64
CA ASP A 28 -11.47 -13.67 9.87
C ASP A 28 -12.29 -14.77 9.16
N ALA A 29 -11.77 -15.32 8.10
CA ALA A 29 -12.30 -16.48 7.39
C ALA A 29 -11.56 -17.78 7.75
N VAL A 30 -10.68 -17.76 8.76
CA VAL A 30 -10.07 -18.96 9.35
C VAL A 30 -11.09 -19.65 10.28
N THR A 31 -11.75 -18.86 11.12
CA THR A 31 -12.71 -19.36 12.12
C THR A 31 -14.17 -19.10 11.76
N GLN A 32 -14.44 -18.24 10.78
CA GLN A 32 -15.78 -17.92 10.28
C GLN A 32 -15.93 -18.36 8.83
N ASN A 33 -17.16 -18.72 8.45
CA ASN A 33 -17.47 -18.97 7.04
C ASN A 33 -17.84 -17.63 6.38
N ALA A 34 -16.87 -17.02 5.72
CA ALA A 34 -16.98 -15.70 5.12
C ALA A 34 -16.96 -15.80 3.59
N TYR A 35 -18.08 -15.49 2.97
CA TYR A 35 -18.19 -15.38 1.52
C TYR A 35 -18.86 -14.06 1.14
N PHE A 36 -18.23 -13.31 0.26
CA PHE A 36 -18.72 -12.01 -0.20
C PHE A 36 -18.81 -11.98 -1.71
N THR A 37 -19.98 -11.58 -2.23
CA THR A 37 -20.11 -11.22 -3.65
C THR A 37 -19.64 -9.77 -3.85
N PRO A 38 -19.26 -9.37 -5.08
CA PRO A 38 -18.95 -7.97 -5.38
C PRO A 38 -20.06 -7.00 -4.96
N GLU A 39 -21.32 -7.38 -5.15
CA GLU A 39 -22.50 -6.58 -4.76
C GLU A 39 -22.57 -6.41 -3.23
N THR A 40 -22.31 -7.47 -2.48
CA THR A 40 -22.27 -7.43 -1.02
C THR A 40 -21.15 -6.50 -0.55
N ILE A 41 -19.95 -6.62 -1.12
CA ILE A 41 -18.82 -5.75 -0.79
C ILE A 41 -19.17 -4.28 -1.04
N LYS A 42 -19.73 -3.97 -2.21
CA LYS A 42 -20.13 -2.62 -2.57
C LYS A 42 -21.17 -2.04 -1.60
N ARG A 43 -22.15 -2.85 -1.18
CA ARG A 43 -23.16 -2.44 -0.20
C ARG A 43 -22.51 -2.15 1.16
N LEU A 44 -21.61 -3.01 1.62
CA LEU A 44 -20.93 -2.86 2.91
C LEU A 44 -19.97 -1.68 2.92
N ALA A 45 -19.36 -1.36 1.78
CA ALA A 45 -18.42 -0.25 1.63
C ALA A 45 -19.09 1.12 1.67
N ASP A 46 -20.40 1.20 1.42
CA ASP A 46 -21.14 2.45 1.47
C ASP A 46 -21.05 3.06 2.88
N ARG A 47 -20.52 4.30 2.98
CA ARG A 47 -20.26 4.96 4.27
C ARG A 47 -21.52 5.45 4.97
N HIS A 48 -22.66 5.48 4.29
CA HIS A 48 -23.93 5.96 4.83
C HIS A 48 -24.94 4.80 5.07
N ARG A 49 -24.80 3.70 4.35
CA ARG A 49 -25.75 2.59 4.34
C ARG A 49 -25.13 1.24 4.73
N GLY A 50 -23.81 1.19 4.80
CA GLY A 50 -23.02 0.04 5.17
C GLY A 50 -22.09 0.33 6.34
N ILE A 51 -21.00 -0.42 6.44
CA ILE A 51 -19.94 -0.19 7.44
C ILE A 51 -19.09 1.02 7.02
N GLY A 52 -18.86 1.18 5.72
CA GLY A 52 -17.95 2.17 5.15
C GLY A 52 -16.49 1.77 5.29
N PHE A 53 -15.78 1.66 4.18
CA PHE A 53 -14.35 1.37 4.12
C PHE A 53 -13.81 1.67 2.72
N ASP A 54 -12.50 1.84 2.64
CA ASP A 54 -11.79 1.89 1.37
C ASP A 54 -11.65 0.48 0.78
N GLN A 55 -11.32 -0.50 1.63
CA GLN A 55 -11.06 -1.88 1.22
C GLN A 55 -11.54 -2.90 2.26
N LEU A 56 -11.94 -4.08 1.77
CA LEU A 56 -12.22 -5.27 2.57
C LEU A 56 -11.01 -6.20 2.51
N LEU A 57 -10.54 -6.65 3.67
CA LEU A 57 -9.48 -7.63 3.81
C LEU A 57 -10.04 -8.92 4.42
N ILE A 58 -9.84 -10.05 3.74
CA ILE A 58 -10.29 -11.37 4.20
C ILE A 58 -9.05 -12.21 4.53
N VAL A 59 -8.97 -12.65 5.77
CA VAL A 59 -7.91 -13.53 6.27
C VAL A 59 -8.36 -14.97 6.13
N GLU A 60 -7.65 -15.76 5.35
CA GLU A 60 -7.96 -17.15 5.03
C GLU A 60 -6.89 -18.12 5.55
N PRO A 61 -7.24 -19.41 5.72
CA PRO A 61 -6.23 -20.45 5.95
C PRO A 61 -5.20 -20.50 4.82
N PRO A 62 -3.96 -20.94 5.11
CA PRO A 62 -2.93 -21.04 4.07
C PRO A 62 -3.25 -22.15 3.06
N TYR A 63 -2.90 -21.94 1.80
CA TYR A 63 -2.96 -22.95 0.77
C TYR A 63 -1.69 -23.80 0.67
N ASP A 64 -0.63 -23.37 1.36
CA ASP A 64 0.68 -24.00 1.37
C ASP A 64 1.08 -24.26 2.84
N PRO A 65 1.54 -25.47 3.21
CA PRO A 65 1.89 -25.79 4.59
C PRO A 65 3.06 -24.95 5.16
N ASP A 66 3.87 -24.35 4.30
CA ASP A 66 4.97 -23.47 4.71
C ASP A 66 4.51 -22.06 5.07
N LEU A 67 3.23 -21.75 4.88
CA LEU A 67 2.64 -20.44 5.15
C LEU A 67 1.71 -20.49 6.37
N ASP A 68 1.60 -19.36 7.04
CA ASP A 68 0.69 -19.21 8.19
C ASP A 68 -0.72 -18.84 7.76
N PHE A 69 -0.85 -17.99 6.74
CA PHE A 69 -2.12 -17.48 6.24
C PHE A 69 -2.07 -17.22 4.73
N HIS A 70 -3.27 -17.03 4.17
CA HIS A 70 -3.52 -16.34 2.91
C HIS A 70 -4.43 -15.15 3.19
N TYR A 71 -4.29 -14.03 2.47
CA TYR A 71 -5.29 -12.97 2.53
C TYR A 71 -5.61 -12.40 1.16
N ARG A 72 -6.83 -11.89 1.06
CA ARG A 72 -7.36 -11.25 -0.12
C ARG A 72 -7.83 -9.85 0.22
N ILE A 73 -7.67 -8.92 -0.71
CA ILE A 73 -8.11 -7.54 -0.57
C ILE A 73 -9.06 -7.19 -1.72
N PHE A 74 -10.15 -6.51 -1.37
CA PHE A 74 -11.14 -6.05 -2.33
C PHE A 74 -11.35 -4.55 -2.16
N ASN A 75 -11.42 -3.84 -3.28
CA ASN A 75 -11.83 -2.43 -3.29
C ASN A 75 -13.32 -2.29 -2.94
N ALA A 76 -13.74 -1.06 -2.64
CA ALA A 76 -15.13 -0.72 -2.35
C ALA A 76 -16.10 -1.05 -3.49
N ASP A 77 -15.64 -1.16 -4.72
CA ASP A 77 -16.43 -1.56 -5.88
C ASP A 77 -16.56 -3.08 -6.06
N GLY A 78 -15.94 -3.87 -5.17
CA GLY A 78 -15.93 -5.33 -5.19
C GLY A 78 -14.82 -5.95 -6.05
N SER A 79 -13.99 -5.15 -6.72
CA SER A 79 -12.84 -5.65 -7.46
C SER A 79 -11.73 -6.13 -6.52
N GLU A 80 -11.13 -7.28 -6.84
CA GLU A 80 -10.00 -7.79 -6.07
C GLU A 80 -8.70 -7.12 -6.49
N VAL A 81 -7.88 -6.74 -5.51
CA VAL A 81 -6.56 -6.14 -5.72
C VAL A 81 -5.46 -7.03 -5.19
N SER A 82 -4.31 -6.98 -5.85
CA SER A 82 -3.22 -7.92 -5.60
C SER A 82 -2.39 -7.60 -4.36
N GLN A 83 -2.30 -6.35 -3.96
CA GLN A 83 -1.48 -5.92 -2.81
C GLN A 83 -1.79 -4.48 -2.39
N CYS A 84 -1.68 -4.24 -1.07
CA CYS A 84 -1.68 -2.92 -0.46
C CYS A 84 -0.77 -2.96 0.78
N GLY A 85 0.24 -2.10 0.86
CA GLY A 85 1.16 -2.05 2.00
C GLY A 85 0.45 -1.72 3.32
N ASN A 86 -0.56 -0.85 3.27
CA ASN A 86 -1.40 -0.56 4.43
C ASN A 86 -2.22 -1.79 4.86
N GLY A 87 -2.74 -2.55 3.88
CA GLY A 87 -3.46 -3.80 4.13
C GLY A 87 -2.59 -4.87 4.76
N ALA A 88 -1.35 -5.04 4.31
CA ALA A 88 -0.40 -5.99 4.90
C ALA A 88 -0.15 -5.70 6.39
N ARG A 89 0.00 -4.44 6.76
CA ARG A 89 0.17 -4.05 8.16
C ARG A 89 -1.09 -4.28 8.99
N CYS A 90 -2.26 -3.93 8.46
CA CYS A 90 -3.55 -4.23 9.11
C CYS A 90 -3.74 -5.72 9.30
N PHE A 91 -3.42 -6.54 8.29
CA PHE A 91 -3.47 -8.00 8.39
C PHE A 91 -2.60 -8.52 9.54
N ALA A 92 -1.32 -8.15 9.60
CA ALA A 92 -0.40 -8.62 10.64
C ALA A 92 -0.85 -8.22 12.05
N ARG A 93 -1.32 -6.98 12.20
CA ARG A 93 -1.89 -6.50 13.47
C ARG A 93 -3.15 -7.27 13.86
N PHE A 94 -4.04 -7.52 12.92
CA PHE A 94 -5.29 -8.24 13.12
C PHE A 94 -5.06 -9.67 13.62
N VAL A 95 -4.25 -10.47 12.93
CA VAL A 95 -4.01 -11.88 13.32
C VAL A 95 -3.33 -11.99 14.67
N THR A 96 -2.50 -11.03 15.03
CA THR A 96 -1.87 -10.93 16.36
C THR A 96 -2.90 -10.57 17.44
N LEU A 97 -3.71 -9.54 17.21
CA LEU A 97 -4.75 -9.10 18.16
C LEU A 97 -5.82 -10.15 18.41
N LYS A 98 -6.20 -10.87 17.36
CA LYS A 98 -7.24 -11.93 17.47
C LYS A 98 -6.68 -13.25 17.98
N GLY A 99 -5.37 -13.32 18.26
CA GLY A 99 -4.76 -14.55 18.76
C GLY A 99 -4.72 -15.70 17.74
N LEU A 100 -4.83 -15.38 16.45
CA LEU A 100 -4.73 -16.38 15.37
C LEU A 100 -3.29 -16.87 15.19
N THR A 101 -2.31 -16.07 15.61
CA THR A 101 -0.90 -16.43 15.68
C THR A 101 -0.20 -15.68 16.82
N ASN A 102 0.88 -16.26 17.33
CA ASN A 102 1.81 -15.61 18.27
C ASN A 102 3.20 -15.43 17.67
N LYS A 103 3.37 -15.71 16.38
CA LYS A 103 4.65 -15.56 15.69
C LYS A 103 4.99 -14.08 15.50
N LYS A 104 6.30 -13.77 15.60
CA LYS A 104 6.84 -12.45 15.21
C LYS A 104 6.93 -12.34 13.68
N ASP A 105 7.42 -13.39 13.04
CA ASP A 105 7.50 -13.47 11.57
C ASP A 105 6.32 -14.28 11.05
N ILE A 106 5.46 -13.63 10.29
CA ILE A 106 4.23 -14.21 9.76
C ILE A 106 4.42 -14.41 8.26
N ALA A 107 4.45 -15.67 7.84
CA ALA A 107 4.53 -16.04 6.44
C ALA A 107 3.13 -16.07 5.83
N VAL A 108 2.91 -15.29 4.79
CA VAL A 108 1.60 -15.12 4.17
C VAL A 108 1.70 -15.12 2.64
N SER A 109 0.67 -15.60 1.99
CA SER A 109 0.49 -15.44 0.54
C SER A 109 -0.64 -14.47 0.22
N THR A 110 -0.49 -13.83 -0.91
CA THR A 110 -1.49 -12.98 -1.55
C THR A 110 -1.57 -13.36 -3.02
N GLN A 111 -2.44 -12.71 -3.77
CA GLN A 111 -2.50 -12.89 -5.22
C GLN A 111 -1.16 -12.58 -5.92
N LYS A 112 -0.30 -11.76 -5.32
CA LYS A 112 1.03 -11.39 -5.85
C LYS A 112 2.15 -12.39 -5.52
N GLY A 113 1.93 -13.26 -4.55
CA GLY A 113 2.93 -14.22 -4.10
C GLY A 113 3.11 -14.25 -2.59
N LYS A 114 4.23 -14.81 -2.16
CA LYS A 114 4.56 -15.03 -0.75
C LYS A 114 5.33 -13.84 -0.19
N MET A 115 5.06 -13.50 1.07
CA MET A 115 5.82 -12.49 1.82
C MET A 115 5.91 -12.87 3.29
N VAL A 116 6.86 -12.26 3.99
CA VAL A 116 6.99 -12.34 5.44
C VAL A 116 6.79 -10.95 6.05
N LEU A 117 5.91 -10.87 7.03
CA LEU A 117 5.63 -9.67 7.80
C LEU A 117 6.20 -9.85 9.21
N THR A 118 7.00 -8.90 9.66
CA THR A 118 7.62 -8.95 10.98
C THR A 118 6.94 -7.99 11.94
N VAL A 119 6.37 -8.54 13.02
CA VAL A 119 5.81 -7.76 14.13
C VAL A 119 6.94 -7.38 15.08
N LYS A 120 7.23 -6.08 15.18
CA LYS A 120 8.29 -5.56 16.05
C LYS A 120 7.82 -5.48 17.50
N GLU A 121 8.76 -5.30 18.43
CA GLU A 121 8.46 -5.23 19.88
C GLU A 121 7.55 -4.03 20.24
N ASP A 122 7.67 -2.93 19.51
CA ASP A 122 6.83 -1.73 19.66
C ASP A 122 5.44 -1.85 18.99
N GLY A 123 5.15 -3.01 18.37
CA GLY A 123 3.90 -3.28 17.67
C GLY A 123 3.86 -2.79 16.23
N GLN A 124 4.89 -2.12 15.74
CA GLN A 124 4.99 -1.75 14.34
C GLN A 124 5.22 -2.99 13.46
N ILE A 125 4.82 -2.90 12.21
CA ILE A 125 4.94 -4.00 11.25
C ILE A 125 5.97 -3.64 10.19
N ARG A 126 6.97 -4.49 10.01
CA ARG A 126 8.00 -4.40 8.97
C ARG A 126 7.63 -5.30 7.81
N VAL A 127 7.63 -4.73 6.61
CA VAL A 127 7.26 -5.42 5.36
C VAL A 127 8.44 -5.38 4.41
N ASN A 128 8.81 -6.54 3.86
CA ASN A 128 9.73 -6.62 2.73
C ASN A 128 8.97 -6.22 1.45
N MET A 129 9.29 -5.06 0.90
CA MET A 129 8.65 -4.50 -0.29
C MET A 129 9.30 -4.96 -1.61
N GLY A 130 10.31 -5.79 -1.53
CA GLY A 130 11.10 -6.22 -2.68
C GLY A 130 12.18 -5.22 -3.07
N GLU A 131 12.89 -5.54 -4.13
CA GLU A 131 13.95 -4.68 -4.67
C GLU A 131 13.34 -3.62 -5.60
N PRO A 132 13.70 -2.34 -5.45
CA PRO A 132 13.30 -1.31 -6.41
C PRO A 132 13.86 -1.62 -7.81
N ILE A 133 13.03 -1.43 -8.83
CA ILE A 133 13.39 -1.69 -10.24
C ILE A 133 13.63 -0.37 -10.96
N TRP A 134 14.84 -0.22 -11.50
CA TRP A 134 15.31 1.02 -12.10
C TRP A 134 15.37 0.98 -13.63
N GLU A 135 15.30 -0.20 -14.22
CA GLU A 135 15.35 -0.37 -15.68
C GLU A 135 14.10 0.26 -16.32
N PRO A 136 14.27 1.24 -17.24
CA PRO A 136 13.14 2.00 -17.79
C PRO A 136 12.02 1.13 -18.37
N ASN A 137 12.38 0.10 -19.15
CA ASN A 137 11.40 -0.79 -19.77
C ASN A 137 10.60 -1.65 -18.78
N LYS A 138 11.10 -1.80 -17.55
CA LYS A 138 10.42 -2.57 -16.49
C LYS A 138 9.61 -1.70 -15.52
N ILE A 139 9.77 -0.38 -15.57
CA ILE A 139 8.98 0.55 -14.74
C ILE A 139 7.49 0.53 -15.15
N PRO A 140 6.98 0.63 -16.38
CA PRO A 140 7.58 1.03 -17.67
C PRO A 140 7.66 2.56 -17.86
N PHE A 141 8.77 2.99 -18.40
CA PHE A 141 9.08 4.39 -18.67
C PHE A 141 9.91 4.51 -19.95
N SER A 142 9.58 5.44 -20.81
CA SER A 142 10.30 5.68 -22.06
C SER A 142 11.60 6.44 -21.82
N ALA A 143 12.70 5.72 -21.79
CA ALA A 143 14.05 6.24 -21.71
C ALA A 143 15.04 5.26 -22.34
N ASN A 144 16.14 5.78 -22.91
CA ASN A 144 17.16 4.95 -23.56
C ASN A 144 18.03 4.17 -22.56
N LYS A 145 18.21 4.73 -21.37
CA LYS A 145 19.02 4.16 -20.29
C LYS A 145 18.56 4.66 -18.93
N PHE A 146 19.01 3.99 -17.88
CA PHE A 146 18.83 4.48 -16.52
C PHE A 146 19.57 5.81 -16.32
N GLU A 147 18.88 6.75 -15.68
CA GLU A 147 19.44 7.99 -15.16
C GLU A 147 18.87 8.28 -13.77
N LYS A 148 19.65 8.95 -12.92
CA LYS A 148 19.20 9.36 -11.58
C LYS A 148 18.09 10.40 -11.64
N ASN A 149 18.10 11.23 -12.67
CA ASN A 149 17.12 12.27 -12.93
C ASN A 149 16.76 12.30 -14.41
N TYR A 150 15.49 12.46 -14.68
CA TYR A 150 14.92 12.64 -16.00
C TYR A 150 14.23 13.98 -16.11
N ILE A 151 14.25 14.60 -17.27
CA ILE A 151 13.53 15.83 -17.56
C ILE A 151 12.14 15.45 -18.11
N LEU A 152 11.09 15.87 -17.41
CA LEU A 152 9.71 15.77 -17.88
C LEU A 152 9.18 17.16 -18.21
N ARG A 153 8.66 17.33 -19.43
CA ARG A 153 8.04 18.56 -19.87
C ARG A 153 6.52 18.42 -19.80
N THR A 154 5.87 19.36 -19.12
CA THR A 154 4.42 19.47 -19.08
C THR A 154 4.00 20.83 -19.62
N ASP A 155 2.72 21.03 -19.86
CA ASP A 155 2.18 22.32 -20.33
C ASP A 155 2.34 23.44 -19.28
N VAL A 156 2.52 23.08 -18.01
CA VAL A 156 2.66 24.03 -16.90
C VAL A 156 4.10 24.33 -16.58
N GLN A 157 4.93 23.31 -16.49
CA GLN A 157 6.35 23.46 -16.17
C GLN A 157 7.16 22.24 -16.57
N THR A 158 8.48 22.45 -16.66
CA THR A 158 9.44 21.36 -16.77
C THR A 158 9.93 20.94 -15.39
N VAL A 159 9.93 19.63 -15.11
CA VAL A 159 10.36 19.06 -13.84
C VAL A 159 11.50 18.06 -14.03
N LEU A 160 12.32 17.93 -12.99
CA LEU A 160 13.26 16.82 -12.86
C LEU A 160 12.61 15.75 -11.98
N CYS A 161 12.64 14.51 -12.42
CA CYS A 161 12.12 13.39 -11.63
C CYS A 161 13.06 12.19 -11.63
N GLY A 162 13.01 11.42 -10.54
CA GLY A 162 13.46 10.04 -10.53
C GLY A 162 12.31 9.12 -10.93
N ALA A 163 12.60 8.02 -11.62
CA ALA A 163 11.62 7.02 -12.00
C ALA A 163 12.04 5.64 -11.48
N VAL A 164 11.10 4.92 -10.89
CA VAL A 164 11.34 3.61 -10.26
C VAL A 164 10.04 2.79 -10.24
N SER A 165 10.15 1.47 -10.29
CA SER A 165 9.05 0.58 -9.98
C SER A 165 9.22 -0.05 -8.61
N MET A 166 8.16 0.00 -7.80
CA MET A 166 7.99 -0.78 -6.57
C MET A 166 6.97 -1.91 -6.74
N GLY A 167 6.88 -2.47 -7.97
CA GLY A 167 5.81 -3.34 -8.41
C GLY A 167 4.68 -2.58 -9.13
N ASN A 168 4.74 -1.27 -9.08
CA ASN A 168 3.95 -0.29 -9.82
C ASN A 168 4.83 0.92 -10.13
N PRO A 169 4.55 1.68 -11.20
CA PRO A 169 5.40 2.78 -11.64
C PRO A 169 5.26 4.02 -10.75
N HIS A 170 6.39 4.63 -10.43
CA HIS A 170 6.49 5.87 -9.68
C HIS A 170 7.43 6.87 -10.35
N CYS A 171 7.02 8.14 -10.40
CA CYS A 171 7.93 9.26 -10.61
C CYS A 171 7.97 10.13 -9.35
N VAL A 172 9.15 10.62 -8.98
CA VAL A 172 9.38 11.40 -7.78
C VAL A 172 10.01 12.72 -8.14
N VAL A 173 9.33 13.81 -7.82
CA VAL A 173 9.75 15.19 -8.05
C VAL A 173 10.14 15.82 -6.73
N GLN A 174 11.33 16.43 -6.64
CA GLN A 174 11.73 17.18 -5.47
C GLN A 174 11.06 18.57 -5.49
N VAL A 175 10.51 18.98 -4.34
CA VAL A 175 9.92 20.30 -4.11
C VAL A 175 10.58 20.97 -2.92
N ASP A 176 10.55 22.31 -2.90
CA ASP A 176 11.15 23.08 -1.81
C ASP A 176 10.26 23.06 -0.56
N ASP A 177 8.95 23.12 -0.74
CA ASP A 177 7.94 23.13 0.33
C ASP A 177 6.74 22.26 -0.06
N ILE A 178 6.50 21.23 0.74
CA ILE A 178 5.43 20.27 0.49
C ILE A 178 4.03 20.90 0.64
N GLU A 179 3.89 21.88 1.51
CA GLU A 179 2.60 22.55 1.77
C GLU A 179 2.15 23.39 0.58
N THR A 180 3.09 23.99 -0.15
CA THR A 180 2.81 24.85 -1.31
C THR A 180 3.01 24.14 -2.65
N ALA A 181 3.40 22.86 -2.63
CA ALA A 181 3.60 22.08 -3.85
C ALA A 181 2.30 21.99 -4.68
N ASN A 182 2.40 22.25 -5.99
CA ASN A 182 1.26 22.25 -6.90
C ASN A 182 0.84 20.84 -7.34
N VAL A 183 0.45 20.01 -6.36
CA VAL A 183 0.06 18.62 -6.60
C VAL A 183 -1.22 18.50 -7.42
N ALA A 184 -2.20 19.39 -7.18
CA ALA A 184 -3.50 19.32 -7.84
C ALA A 184 -3.43 19.55 -9.36
N GLU A 185 -2.53 20.41 -9.81
CA GLU A 185 -2.36 20.71 -11.23
C GLU A 185 -1.32 19.81 -11.89
N LEU A 186 -0.16 19.63 -11.24
CA LEU A 186 0.96 18.87 -11.80
C LEU A 186 0.76 17.36 -11.69
N GLY A 187 0.06 16.89 -10.65
CA GLY A 187 -0.21 15.48 -10.43
C GLY A 187 -0.87 14.76 -11.60
N PRO A 188 -2.02 15.25 -12.12
CA PRO A 188 -2.67 14.68 -13.30
C PRO A 188 -1.80 14.70 -14.56
N LEU A 189 -1.00 15.77 -14.75
CA LEU A 189 -0.13 15.92 -15.92
C LEU A 189 1.03 14.91 -15.88
N LEU A 190 1.56 14.62 -14.70
CA LEU A 190 2.60 13.60 -14.52
C LEU A 190 2.00 12.20 -14.62
N GLU A 191 0.85 11.94 -13.98
CA GLU A 191 0.15 10.64 -14.05
C GLU A 191 -0.05 10.18 -15.49
N ASN A 192 -0.48 11.10 -16.38
CA ASN A 192 -0.80 10.82 -17.76
C ASN A 192 0.31 11.20 -18.75
N HIS A 193 1.52 11.45 -18.26
CA HIS A 193 2.63 11.86 -19.11
C HIS A 193 2.97 10.77 -20.14
N GLU A 194 3.21 11.17 -21.39
CA GLU A 194 3.45 10.27 -22.53
C GLU A 194 4.59 9.29 -22.35
N ARG A 195 5.59 9.64 -21.51
CA ARG A 195 6.74 8.78 -21.22
C ARG A 195 6.39 7.62 -20.26
N PHE A 196 5.23 7.64 -19.62
CA PHE A 196 4.71 6.54 -18.80
C PHE A 196 3.52 5.87 -19.51
N PRO A 197 3.77 4.83 -20.33
CA PRO A 197 2.73 4.23 -21.18
C PRO A 197 1.59 3.55 -20.38
N GLU A 198 1.85 3.15 -19.14
CA GLU A 198 0.85 2.58 -18.23
C GLU A 198 0.42 3.56 -17.13
N ARG A 199 0.67 4.86 -17.33
CA ARG A 199 0.51 5.92 -16.33
C ARG A 199 1.47 5.72 -15.16
N VAL A 200 1.41 6.59 -14.15
CA VAL A 200 2.36 6.60 -13.05
C VAL A 200 1.75 7.20 -11.78
N ASN A 201 2.25 6.78 -10.63
CA ASN A 201 2.03 7.47 -9.36
C ASN A 201 3.07 8.61 -9.25
N ALA A 202 2.61 9.84 -9.04
CA ALA A 202 3.47 11.01 -8.96
C ALA A 202 3.68 11.41 -7.49
N GLY A 203 4.93 11.29 -7.03
CA GLY A 203 5.36 11.69 -5.69
C GLY A 203 6.01 13.06 -5.69
N PHE A 204 5.64 13.90 -4.72
CA PHE A 204 6.20 15.22 -4.48
C PHE A 204 6.95 15.18 -3.15
N MET A 205 8.27 15.27 -3.20
CA MET A 205 9.17 15.02 -2.07
C MET A 205 9.88 16.31 -1.64
N GLN A 206 9.70 16.69 -0.38
CA GLN A 206 10.53 17.68 0.29
C GLN A 206 11.57 16.98 1.14
N VAL A 207 12.85 17.26 0.92
CA VAL A 207 13.93 16.76 1.77
C VAL A 207 14.08 17.70 2.96
N VAL A 208 13.80 17.19 4.18
CA VAL A 208 14.00 17.93 5.43
C VAL A 208 15.46 17.79 5.88
N ASN A 209 15.98 16.57 5.88
CA ASN A 209 17.37 16.23 6.11
C ASN A 209 17.67 14.85 5.50
N ARG A 210 18.87 14.32 5.68
CA ARG A 210 19.27 13.04 5.08
C ARG A 210 18.48 11.83 5.57
N ASN A 211 17.75 11.94 6.67
CA ASN A 211 16.96 10.84 7.26
C ASN A 211 15.47 11.15 7.33
N HIS A 212 15.01 12.24 6.73
CA HIS A 212 13.64 12.70 6.86
C HIS A 212 13.16 13.41 5.59
N ILE A 213 12.04 12.96 5.05
CA ILE A 213 11.34 13.61 3.96
C ILE A 213 9.86 13.80 4.29
N LYS A 214 9.25 14.79 3.65
CA LYS A 214 7.80 14.97 3.59
C LYS A 214 7.34 14.63 2.17
N LEU A 215 6.21 13.94 2.05
CA LEU A 215 5.73 13.41 0.80
C LEU A 215 4.23 13.60 0.63
N ARG A 216 3.83 14.03 -0.57
CA ARG A 216 2.45 13.95 -1.05
C ARG A 216 2.44 13.15 -2.35
N VAL A 217 1.45 12.27 -2.53
CA VAL A 217 1.38 11.39 -3.70
C VAL A 217 0.05 11.58 -4.41
N TYR A 218 0.13 11.82 -5.72
CA TYR A 218 -0.99 11.74 -6.63
C TYR A 218 -0.99 10.34 -7.23
N GLU A 219 -1.86 9.47 -6.74
CA GLU A 219 -1.87 8.06 -7.12
C GLU A 219 -2.55 7.82 -8.47
N ARG A 220 -2.00 6.88 -9.21
CA ARG A 220 -2.54 6.43 -10.49
C ARG A 220 -3.98 5.93 -10.33
N GLY A 221 -4.92 6.61 -11.00
CA GLY A 221 -6.34 6.28 -10.98
C GLY A 221 -7.12 6.69 -9.73
N ALA A 222 -6.47 7.25 -8.73
CA ALA A 222 -7.11 7.58 -7.45
C ALA A 222 -6.99 9.07 -7.04
N GLY A 223 -6.06 9.81 -7.66
CA GLY A 223 -5.78 11.19 -7.28
C GLY A 223 -4.92 11.31 -6.03
N GLU A 224 -4.88 12.47 -5.40
CA GLU A 224 -4.11 12.67 -4.18
C GLU A 224 -4.72 11.90 -3.01
N THR A 225 -3.91 11.08 -2.35
CA THR A 225 -4.30 10.23 -1.21
C THR A 225 -3.54 10.59 0.05
N GLN A 226 -4.05 10.15 1.22
CA GLN A 226 -3.41 10.40 2.51
C GLN A 226 -2.23 9.46 2.80
N ALA A 227 -2.22 8.28 2.17
CA ALA A 227 -1.25 7.24 2.47
C ALA A 227 -0.97 6.36 1.25
N CYS A 228 0.20 6.51 0.68
CA CYS A 228 0.70 5.64 -0.40
C CYS A 228 1.99 4.96 0.06
N GLY A 229 1.90 3.71 0.50
CA GLY A 229 3.05 2.95 1.00
C GLY A 229 4.13 2.75 -0.08
N SER A 230 3.75 2.34 -1.28
CA SER A 230 4.71 2.19 -2.40
C SER A 230 5.29 3.53 -2.85
N GLY A 231 4.52 4.62 -2.74
CA GLY A 231 4.99 5.98 -2.99
C GLY A 231 6.06 6.42 -1.99
N ALA A 232 5.89 6.10 -0.72
CA ALA A 232 6.90 6.35 0.31
C ALA A 232 8.19 5.58 0.04
N CYS A 233 8.08 4.31 -0.33
CA CYS A 233 9.21 3.47 -0.73
C CYS A 233 9.94 4.05 -1.96
N ALA A 234 9.20 4.43 -2.97
CA ALA A 234 9.74 5.02 -4.20
C ALA A 234 10.48 6.34 -3.94
N ALA A 235 9.88 7.24 -3.15
CA ALA A 235 10.48 8.52 -2.81
C ALA A 235 11.79 8.36 -2.03
N ALA A 236 11.80 7.50 -1.02
CA ALA A 236 13.02 7.20 -0.26
C ALA A 236 14.10 6.57 -1.16
N ALA A 237 13.73 5.58 -1.98
CA ALA A 237 14.67 4.92 -2.89
C ALA A 237 15.28 5.91 -3.90
N VAL A 238 14.46 6.77 -4.51
CA VAL A 238 14.93 7.82 -5.43
C VAL A 238 15.89 8.78 -4.71
N GLY A 239 15.53 9.27 -3.53
CA GLY A 239 16.39 10.17 -2.76
C GLY A 239 17.73 9.55 -2.34
N ILE A 240 17.74 8.25 -2.00
CA ILE A 240 18.96 7.49 -1.70
C ILE A 240 19.80 7.35 -2.98
N MET A 241 19.17 6.98 -4.09
CA MET A 241 19.87 6.83 -5.39
C MET A 241 20.48 8.13 -5.87
N GLN A 242 19.82 9.25 -5.60
CA GLN A 242 20.31 10.60 -5.93
C GLN A 242 21.40 11.12 -4.97
N GLY A 243 21.67 10.40 -3.88
CA GLY A 243 22.65 10.81 -2.87
C GLY A 243 22.14 11.87 -1.89
N LEU A 244 20.85 12.16 -1.89
CA LEU A 244 20.19 13.15 -1.01
C LEU A 244 19.88 12.57 0.37
N LEU A 245 19.68 11.26 0.48
CA LEU A 245 19.24 10.56 1.68
C LEU A 245 20.20 9.45 2.08
N ASP A 246 20.24 9.18 3.38
CA ASP A 246 20.89 7.99 3.95
C ASP A 246 19.97 6.76 3.82
N ASN A 247 20.46 5.59 4.22
CA ASN A 247 19.78 4.30 4.00
C ASN A 247 18.53 4.08 4.86
N LYS A 248 18.27 4.95 5.83
CA LYS A 248 17.14 4.90 6.74
C LYS A 248 16.44 6.24 6.77
N VAL A 249 15.19 6.29 6.34
CA VAL A 249 14.45 7.51 6.08
C VAL A 249 13.06 7.45 6.69
N GLN A 250 12.74 8.44 7.51
CA GLN A 250 11.37 8.73 7.91
C GLN A 250 10.65 9.45 6.78
N VAL A 251 9.50 8.95 6.39
CA VAL A 251 8.64 9.56 5.37
C VAL A 251 7.35 10.02 6.03
N ASP A 252 7.12 11.32 6.08
CA ASP A 252 5.87 11.91 6.55
C ASP A 252 4.91 12.10 5.37
N LEU A 253 3.78 11.43 5.45
CA LEU A 253 2.64 11.53 4.53
C LEU A 253 1.50 12.28 5.23
N PRO A 254 0.48 12.78 4.50
CA PRO A 254 -0.68 13.42 5.15
C PRO A 254 -1.35 12.56 6.23
N GLY A 255 -1.41 11.25 6.05
CA GLY A 255 -2.04 10.31 6.97
C GLY A 255 -1.16 9.82 8.13
N GLY A 256 0.15 10.07 8.11
CA GLY A 256 1.09 9.63 9.13
C GLY A 256 2.47 9.31 8.57
N SER A 257 3.31 8.66 9.37
CA SER A 257 4.72 8.43 9.05
C SER A 257 5.03 6.95 8.82
N LEU A 258 5.94 6.70 7.91
CA LEU A 258 6.55 5.40 7.64
C LEU A 258 8.07 5.50 7.77
N LEU A 259 8.70 4.38 8.15
CA LEU A 259 10.14 4.23 8.11
C LEU A 259 10.53 3.38 6.91
N ILE A 260 11.40 3.89 6.06
CA ILE A 260 11.91 3.17 4.89
C ILE A 260 13.40 2.90 5.09
N GLU A 261 13.80 1.64 4.85
CA GLU A 261 15.19 1.20 4.96
C GLU A 261 15.58 0.51 3.64
N TRP A 262 16.68 0.96 3.04
CA TRP A 262 17.20 0.38 1.81
C TRP A 262 18.72 0.55 1.71
N GLU A 263 19.44 -0.56 1.58
CA GLU A 263 20.91 -0.58 1.53
C GLU A 263 21.49 -0.28 0.13
N GLY A 264 20.63 -0.12 -0.86
CA GLY A 264 21.04 0.17 -2.24
C GLY A 264 20.75 -0.97 -3.21
N VAL A 265 21.18 -0.79 -4.45
CA VAL A 265 20.95 -1.75 -5.55
C VAL A 265 21.44 -3.15 -5.17
N GLY A 266 20.61 -4.15 -5.45
CA GLY A 266 20.84 -5.54 -5.07
C GLY A 266 20.31 -5.95 -3.71
N SER A 267 19.67 -5.00 -2.99
CA SER A 267 19.08 -5.25 -1.66
C SER A 267 17.57 -5.00 -1.66
N PRO A 268 16.80 -5.75 -0.87
CA PRO A 268 15.39 -5.48 -0.70
C PRO A 268 15.18 -4.18 0.09
N LEU A 269 14.07 -3.52 -0.18
CA LEU A 269 13.62 -2.35 0.56
C LEU A 269 12.60 -2.79 1.60
N TYR A 270 12.71 -2.25 2.81
CA TYR A 270 11.80 -2.53 3.92
C TYR A 270 11.01 -1.29 4.29
N MET A 271 9.72 -1.49 4.55
CA MET A 271 8.82 -0.47 5.06
C MET A 271 8.32 -0.88 6.43
N THR A 272 8.41 0.01 7.40
CA THR A 272 7.90 -0.19 8.76
C THR A 272 6.88 0.89 9.09
N GLY A 273 5.75 0.50 9.64
CA GLY A 273 4.71 1.43 10.04
C GLY A 273 3.66 0.81 10.94
N ASP A 274 2.76 1.65 11.43
CA ASP A 274 1.67 1.26 12.30
C ASP A 274 0.47 0.72 11.51
N ALA A 275 -0.36 -0.04 12.21
CA ALA A 275 -1.72 -0.34 11.84
C ALA A 275 -2.59 -0.14 13.08
N THR A 276 -3.70 0.57 12.93
CA THR A 276 -4.58 0.92 14.03
C THR A 276 -5.85 0.10 13.99
N HIS A 277 -6.16 -0.58 15.09
CA HIS A 277 -7.47 -1.18 15.32
C HIS A 277 -8.40 -0.11 15.91
N ILE A 278 -9.58 0.07 15.33
CA ILE A 278 -10.54 1.10 15.74
C ILE A 278 -11.63 0.48 16.61
N TYR A 279 -12.34 -0.51 16.10
CA TYR A 279 -13.39 -1.23 16.82
C TYR A 279 -13.70 -2.58 16.18
N ASP A 280 -14.37 -3.45 16.93
CA ASP A 280 -14.98 -4.67 16.44
C ASP A 280 -16.48 -4.51 16.28
N GLY A 281 -17.04 -5.18 15.28
CA GLY A 281 -18.46 -5.15 15.01
C GLY A 281 -19.01 -6.48 14.52
N ASN A 282 -20.33 -6.53 14.46
CA ASN A 282 -21.07 -7.65 13.87
C ASN A 282 -21.97 -7.12 12.75
N ILE A 283 -22.08 -7.86 11.67
CA ILE A 283 -22.98 -7.54 10.58
C ILE A 283 -23.84 -8.75 10.20
N HIS A 284 -25.09 -8.50 9.86
CA HIS A 284 -25.97 -9.47 9.24
C HIS A 284 -25.82 -9.38 7.73
N LEU A 285 -25.46 -10.49 7.08
CA LEU A 285 -25.29 -10.59 5.64
C LEU A 285 -26.57 -11.02 4.95
#